data_0a1ef26a00a43f325a49cca90d8a757a
#
_entry.id   0a1ef26a00a43f325a49cca90d8a757a
#
_cell.length_a   1.000
_cell.length_b   1.000
_cell.length_c   1.000
_cell.angle_alpha   90.00
_cell.angle_beta   90.00
_cell.angle_gamma   90.00
#
_symmetry.space_group_name_H-M   'P 1'
#
loop_
_entity.id
_entity.type
_entity.pdbx_description
1 polymer ?
#
loop_
_entity_poly.entity_id
_entity_poly.type
_entity_poly.pdbx_seq_one_letter_code
_entity_poly.pdbx_strand_id
1 'polypeptide(L)'
;MGSGGEGLAKRDFLQITDFSRKEIEQLFDLAKRMKARQYRDTPLSGKTLAMIFAKSSTRTRVSFEVGAYQLGGQALFLSSKDIQIGRGEPIPDTARVLSRYVDGIMIRTYDHAEVEELARFATIPVINGLTDLTHPCQVLADIFTVKEQLGGWEGKRIAWVGDGNNMANAWLEAATVLGFELRLACPEMFEPNIAKYEAAKKTGCVMVTEVPEEAVEGAHVVNTDVWASMGQEAEAEARRNAFKGFTVDRDLMKLADPKAIFLHCLPAHRGEEVTADVIDGPQSRVWDEAENRLHVQKALLATLMS
;
A
#
# COMPACT_ATOMS: atom_id res chain seq x y z
N MET A 1 -37.90 24.74 10.50
CA MET A 1 -37.58 23.39 10.97
C MET A 1 -36.78 22.73 9.85
N GLY A 2 -35.48 22.87 9.90
CA GLY A 2 -34.60 22.28 8.91
C GLY A 2 -34.23 20.86 9.34
N SER A 3 -34.50 19.88 8.49
CA SER A 3 -34.04 18.54 8.62
C SER A 3 -32.50 18.56 8.58
N GLY A 4 -31.87 18.35 9.74
CA GLY A 4 -30.45 18.13 9.81
C GLY A 4 -30.10 16.86 9.06
N GLY A 5 -29.48 17.01 7.91
CA GLY A 5 -28.78 15.89 7.29
C GLY A 5 -27.71 15.43 8.27
N GLU A 6 -27.81 14.21 8.75
CA GLU A 6 -26.68 13.53 9.39
C GLU A 6 -25.58 13.45 8.34
N GLY A 7 -24.61 14.37 8.40
CA GLY A 7 -23.40 14.27 7.63
C GLY A 7 -22.77 12.92 7.95
N LEU A 8 -22.49 12.12 6.95
CA LEU A 8 -21.74 10.88 7.11
C LEU A 8 -20.50 11.19 7.94
N ALA A 9 -20.31 10.46 9.04
CA ALA A 9 -19.16 10.65 9.91
C ALA A 9 -17.90 10.50 9.06
N LYS A 10 -16.95 11.42 9.22
CA LYS A 10 -15.63 11.37 8.59
C LYS A 10 -15.05 9.97 8.71
N ARG A 11 -14.48 9.48 7.63
CA ARG A 11 -13.80 8.19 7.60
C ARG A 11 -12.39 8.34 7.02
N ASP A 12 -11.43 7.69 7.68
CA ASP A 12 -10.02 7.69 7.28
C ASP A 12 -9.63 6.34 6.67
N PHE A 13 -8.46 6.32 6.01
CA PHE A 13 -7.78 5.11 5.57
C PHE A 13 -6.31 5.20 5.93
N LEU A 14 -5.94 4.74 7.12
CA LEU A 14 -4.59 4.80 7.66
C LEU A 14 -3.86 3.46 7.52
N GLN A 15 -4.62 2.35 7.54
CA GLN A 15 -4.16 0.98 7.39
C GLN A 15 -5.27 0.12 6.78
N ILE A 16 -4.94 -1.07 6.27
CA ILE A 16 -5.93 -1.93 5.58
C ILE A 16 -7.05 -2.39 6.53
N THR A 17 -6.73 -2.58 7.81
CA THR A 17 -7.70 -3.00 8.82
C THR A 17 -8.77 -1.96 9.15
N ASP A 18 -8.67 -0.73 8.65
CA ASP A 18 -9.73 0.29 8.76
C ASP A 18 -10.94 -0.05 7.90
N PHE A 19 -10.77 -0.94 6.94
CA PHE A 19 -11.83 -1.42 6.06
C PHE A 19 -12.12 -2.90 6.33
N SER A 20 -13.40 -3.24 6.38
CA SER A 20 -13.85 -4.63 6.40
C SER A 20 -13.62 -5.29 5.03
N ARG A 21 -13.60 -6.64 5.03
CA ARG A 21 -13.53 -7.43 3.79
C ARG A 21 -14.57 -6.97 2.75
N LYS A 22 -15.82 -6.77 3.17
CA LYS A 22 -16.92 -6.33 2.29
C LYS A 22 -16.62 -4.98 1.65
N GLU A 23 -16.06 -4.05 2.39
CA GLU A 23 -15.72 -2.72 1.87
C GLU A 23 -14.56 -2.76 0.90
N ILE A 24 -13.55 -3.61 1.15
CA ILE A 24 -12.45 -3.86 0.21
C ILE A 24 -12.99 -4.48 -1.08
N GLU A 25 -13.91 -5.44 -1.00
CA GLU A 25 -14.55 -6.04 -2.18
C GLU A 25 -15.33 -4.98 -3.00
N GLN A 26 -16.10 -4.11 -2.33
CA GLN A 26 -16.80 -3.00 -2.97
C GLN A 26 -15.85 -1.99 -3.63
N LEU A 27 -14.75 -1.67 -2.94
CA LEU A 27 -13.71 -0.79 -3.47
C LEU A 27 -13.08 -1.39 -4.75
N PHE A 28 -12.83 -2.70 -4.77
CA PHE A 28 -12.28 -3.38 -5.96
C PHE A 28 -13.27 -3.44 -7.11
N ASP A 29 -14.56 -3.63 -6.85
CA ASP A 29 -15.57 -3.60 -7.89
C ASP A 29 -15.70 -2.19 -8.52
N LEU A 30 -15.57 -1.15 -7.68
CA LEU A 30 -15.49 0.22 -8.16
C LEU A 30 -14.21 0.47 -8.98
N ALA A 31 -13.04 0.03 -8.50
CA ALA A 31 -11.76 0.15 -9.20
C ALA A 31 -11.80 -0.56 -10.57
N LYS A 32 -12.40 -1.75 -10.64
CA LYS A 32 -12.60 -2.51 -11.88
C LYS A 32 -13.45 -1.72 -12.90
N ARG A 33 -14.55 -1.12 -12.45
CA ARG A 33 -15.39 -0.28 -13.33
C ARG A 33 -14.64 0.96 -13.81
N MET A 34 -13.83 1.58 -12.96
CA MET A 34 -12.99 2.73 -13.31
C MET A 34 -11.91 2.34 -14.33
N LYS A 35 -11.22 1.21 -14.13
CA LYS A 35 -10.22 0.67 -15.07
C LYS A 35 -10.84 0.36 -16.43
N ALA A 36 -12.01 -0.25 -16.46
CA ALA A 36 -12.75 -0.56 -17.67
C ALA A 36 -13.40 0.67 -18.33
N ARG A 37 -13.20 1.89 -17.80
CA ARG A 37 -13.82 3.15 -18.26
C ARG A 37 -15.36 3.12 -18.27
N GLN A 38 -15.95 2.29 -17.41
CA GLN A 38 -17.41 2.16 -17.25
C GLN A 38 -17.95 3.09 -16.16
N TYR A 39 -17.08 3.75 -15.40
CA TYR A 39 -17.42 4.77 -14.40
C TYR A 39 -17.31 6.16 -15.02
N ARG A 40 -18.39 6.92 -15.02
CA ARG A 40 -18.51 8.23 -15.68
C ARG A 40 -18.75 9.38 -14.71
N ASP A 41 -19.02 9.07 -13.44
CA ASP A 41 -19.30 10.08 -12.43
C ASP A 41 -18.04 10.86 -12.07
N THR A 42 -18.26 12.10 -11.66
CA THR A 42 -17.20 13.01 -11.19
C THR A 42 -17.43 13.38 -9.72
N PRO A 43 -17.31 12.42 -8.78
CA PRO A 43 -17.67 12.61 -7.38
C PRO A 43 -16.82 13.65 -6.65
N LEU A 44 -15.68 14.02 -7.22
CA LEU A 44 -14.80 15.05 -6.67
C LEU A 44 -14.96 16.41 -7.36
N SER A 45 -16.04 16.63 -8.12
CA SER A 45 -16.30 17.92 -8.75
C SER A 45 -16.35 19.04 -7.72
N GLY A 46 -15.46 20.04 -7.87
CA GLY A 46 -15.31 21.15 -6.93
C GLY A 46 -14.55 20.82 -5.64
N LYS A 47 -14.03 19.59 -5.49
CA LYS A 47 -13.28 19.15 -4.32
C LYS A 47 -11.77 19.16 -4.55
N THR A 48 -11.02 19.37 -3.48
CA THR A 48 -9.56 19.45 -3.49
C THR A 48 -8.96 18.45 -2.51
N LEU A 49 -7.97 17.67 -2.99
CA LEU A 49 -7.13 16.79 -2.19
C LEU A 49 -5.80 17.48 -1.87
N ALA A 50 -5.45 17.68 -0.60
CA ALA A 50 -4.10 18.06 -0.20
C ALA A 50 -3.21 16.81 -0.11
N MET A 51 -2.06 16.83 -0.76
CA MET A 51 -1.09 15.71 -0.73
C MET A 51 0.20 16.14 -0.05
N ILE A 52 0.39 15.75 1.21
CA ILE A 52 1.57 16.07 2.02
C ILE A 52 2.66 15.00 1.79
N PHE A 53 3.86 15.42 1.41
CA PHE A 53 5.00 14.55 1.15
C PHE A 53 6.22 14.94 1.99
N ALA A 54 6.58 14.11 2.96
CA ALA A 54 7.88 14.12 3.62
C ALA A 54 8.89 13.20 2.91
N LYS A 55 8.41 12.13 2.28
CA LYS A 55 9.19 11.22 1.43
C LYS A 55 8.82 11.40 -0.05
N SER A 56 9.81 11.53 -0.92
CA SER A 56 9.60 11.64 -2.38
C SER A 56 8.93 10.38 -2.95
N SER A 57 8.08 10.55 -3.96
CA SER A 57 7.50 9.45 -4.71
C SER A 57 6.88 9.93 -6.01
N THR A 58 7.37 9.44 -7.14
CA THR A 58 6.77 9.70 -8.46
C THR A 58 5.44 8.98 -8.59
N ARG A 59 5.40 7.68 -8.29
CA ARG A 59 4.20 6.84 -8.46
C ARG A 59 3.03 7.29 -7.60
N THR A 60 3.25 7.49 -6.30
CA THR A 60 2.18 7.94 -5.38
C THR A 60 1.67 9.33 -5.77
N ARG A 61 2.59 10.26 -6.09
CA ARG A 61 2.19 11.60 -6.51
C ARG A 61 1.34 11.56 -7.77
N VAL A 62 1.87 10.97 -8.85
CA VAL A 62 1.19 10.97 -10.15
C VAL A 62 -0.14 10.22 -10.09
N SER A 63 -0.20 9.06 -9.41
CA SER A 63 -1.44 8.27 -9.34
C SER A 63 -2.56 8.98 -8.56
N PHE A 64 -2.26 9.65 -7.45
CA PHE A 64 -3.27 10.44 -6.72
C PHE A 64 -3.67 11.71 -7.47
N GLU A 65 -2.70 12.43 -8.06
CA GLU A 65 -2.95 13.67 -8.80
C GLU A 65 -3.83 13.41 -10.03
N VAL A 66 -3.45 12.41 -10.84
CA VAL A 66 -4.25 11.98 -12.00
C VAL A 66 -5.59 11.38 -11.56
N GLY A 67 -5.60 10.63 -10.47
CA GLY A 67 -6.81 10.03 -9.91
C GLY A 67 -7.85 11.08 -9.50
N ALA A 68 -7.44 12.11 -8.76
CA ALA A 68 -8.29 13.22 -8.36
C ALA A 68 -8.83 13.97 -9.60
N TYR A 69 -7.96 14.29 -10.56
CA TYR A 69 -8.34 14.95 -11.81
C TYR A 69 -9.39 14.13 -12.60
N GLN A 70 -9.19 12.82 -12.77
CA GLN A 70 -10.11 11.96 -13.50
C GLN A 70 -11.49 11.81 -12.80
N LEU A 71 -11.57 12.09 -11.51
CA LEU A 71 -12.81 12.14 -10.74
C LEU A 71 -13.43 13.54 -10.67
N GLY A 72 -12.90 14.51 -11.44
CA GLY A 72 -13.41 15.89 -11.52
C GLY A 72 -12.89 16.83 -10.43
N GLY A 73 -11.98 16.36 -9.59
CA GLY A 73 -11.37 17.14 -8.51
C GLY A 73 -10.01 17.70 -8.86
N GLN A 74 -9.37 18.31 -7.87
CA GLN A 74 -8.03 18.85 -7.94
C GLN A 74 -7.16 18.26 -6.82
N ALA A 75 -5.86 18.08 -7.08
CA ALA A 75 -4.89 17.74 -6.05
C ALA A 75 -3.82 18.83 -5.92
N LEU A 76 -3.43 19.13 -4.68
CA LEU A 76 -2.37 20.07 -4.33
C LEU A 76 -1.17 19.30 -3.79
N PHE A 77 -0.02 19.41 -4.44
CA PHE A 77 1.22 18.85 -3.92
C PHE A 77 1.84 19.78 -2.88
N LEU A 78 2.03 19.25 -1.66
CA LEU A 78 2.59 19.95 -0.52
C LEU A 78 3.86 19.21 -0.05
N SER A 79 5.04 19.75 -0.38
CA SER A 79 6.30 19.23 0.15
C SER A 79 6.47 19.68 1.61
N SER A 80 6.80 18.75 2.52
CA SER A 80 7.08 19.11 3.92
C SER A 80 8.24 20.09 4.07
N LYS A 81 9.13 20.18 3.07
CA LYS A 81 10.22 21.17 3.03
C LYS A 81 9.73 22.59 2.77
N ASP A 82 8.56 22.75 2.15
CA ASP A 82 8.01 24.03 1.70
C ASP A 82 6.85 24.53 2.57
N ILE A 83 6.29 23.64 3.43
CA ILE A 83 5.19 23.96 4.34
C ILE A 83 5.63 24.00 5.80
N GLN A 84 4.78 24.54 6.69
CA GLN A 84 5.13 24.83 8.08
C GLN A 84 5.29 23.58 8.95
N ILE A 85 4.67 22.46 8.64
CA ILE A 85 4.91 21.16 9.33
C ILE A 85 6.41 20.87 9.41
N GLY A 86 7.13 21.01 8.29
CA GLY A 86 8.58 20.83 8.25
C GLY A 86 9.38 21.92 8.99
N ARG A 87 8.71 22.97 9.51
CA ARG A 87 9.31 24.13 10.18
C ARG A 87 8.81 24.28 11.64
N GLY A 88 8.20 23.24 12.20
CA GLY A 88 7.79 23.20 13.60
C GLY A 88 6.35 23.60 13.89
N GLU A 89 5.48 23.77 12.88
CA GLU A 89 4.04 23.87 13.12
C GLU A 89 3.50 22.54 13.67
N PRO A 90 2.75 22.53 14.77
CA PRO A 90 2.15 21.31 15.30
C PRO A 90 1.17 20.68 14.29
N ILE A 91 1.20 19.35 14.17
CA ILE A 91 0.31 18.59 13.28
C ILE A 91 -1.17 18.91 13.52
N PRO A 92 -1.65 19.06 14.78
CA PRO A 92 -3.03 19.45 15.04
C PRO A 92 -3.45 20.77 14.42
N ASP A 93 -2.55 21.75 14.34
CA ASP A 93 -2.87 23.06 13.78
C ASP A 93 -2.96 22.98 12.26
N THR A 94 -2.02 22.31 11.61
CA THR A 94 -2.09 22.00 10.18
C THR A 94 -3.37 21.24 9.82
N ALA A 95 -3.74 20.22 10.62
CA ALA A 95 -4.96 19.44 10.41
C ALA A 95 -6.22 20.31 10.43
N ARG A 96 -6.31 21.22 11.42
CA ARG A 96 -7.45 22.14 11.57
C ARG A 96 -7.54 23.17 10.43
N VAL A 97 -6.39 23.70 10.00
CA VAL A 97 -6.32 24.67 8.90
C VAL A 97 -6.69 23.99 7.58
N LEU A 98 -6.08 22.88 7.25
CA LEU A 98 -6.36 22.14 5.99
C LEU A 98 -7.83 21.68 5.93
N SER A 99 -8.41 21.28 7.05
CA SER A 99 -9.82 20.89 7.11
C SER A 99 -10.80 22.01 6.75
N ARG A 100 -10.34 23.26 6.70
CA ARG A 100 -11.14 24.44 6.28
C ARG A 100 -10.90 24.86 4.84
N TYR A 101 -9.86 24.29 4.21
CA TYR A 101 -9.44 24.70 2.86
C TYR A 101 -9.65 23.64 1.81
N VAL A 102 -9.59 22.36 2.20
CA VAL A 102 -9.64 21.21 1.30
C VAL A 102 -10.63 20.15 1.79
N ASP A 103 -10.91 19.14 0.96
CA ASP A 103 -11.94 18.13 1.21
C ASP A 103 -11.38 16.78 1.61
N GLY A 104 -10.05 16.60 1.51
CA GLY A 104 -9.34 15.40 1.94
C GLY A 104 -7.84 15.64 2.01
N ILE A 105 -7.15 14.83 2.80
CA ILE A 105 -5.70 14.87 2.96
C ILE A 105 -5.12 13.50 2.65
N MET A 106 -4.11 13.42 1.78
CA MET A 106 -3.21 12.28 1.67
C MET A 106 -1.86 12.67 2.25
N ILE A 107 -1.28 11.83 3.08
CA ILE A 107 0.03 12.06 3.67
C ILE A 107 0.96 10.87 3.42
N ARG A 108 2.21 11.17 3.03
CA ARG A 108 3.31 10.22 2.90
C ARG A 108 4.48 10.72 3.72
N THR A 109 4.74 10.04 4.84
CA THR A 109 5.72 10.46 5.84
C THR A 109 6.54 9.27 6.38
N TYR A 110 7.30 9.48 7.42
CA TYR A 110 8.09 8.46 8.11
C TYR A 110 7.31 7.85 9.27
N ASP A 111 6.98 8.64 10.27
CA ASP A 111 6.32 8.17 11.49
C ASP A 111 4.81 8.00 11.27
N HIS A 112 4.29 6.82 11.62
CA HIS A 112 2.87 6.53 11.54
C HIS A 112 2.04 7.35 12.55
N ALA A 113 2.62 7.69 13.69
CA ALA A 113 1.98 8.53 14.70
C ALA A 113 1.60 9.91 14.16
N GLU A 114 2.37 10.47 13.20
CA GLU A 114 2.03 11.73 12.52
C GLU A 114 0.72 11.61 11.74
N VAL A 115 0.50 10.46 11.08
CA VAL A 115 -0.71 10.19 10.30
C VAL A 115 -1.91 10.02 11.23
N GLU A 116 -1.75 9.28 12.33
CA GLU A 116 -2.79 9.10 13.34
C GLU A 116 -3.17 10.43 13.99
N GLU A 117 -2.18 11.27 14.32
CA GLU A 117 -2.42 12.58 14.90
C GLU A 117 -3.14 13.51 13.91
N LEU A 118 -2.69 13.53 12.65
CA LEU A 118 -3.36 14.30 11.58
C LEU A 118 -4.83 13.87 11.43
N ALA A 119 -5.08 12.55 11.40
CA ALA A 119 -6.43 11.98 11.30
C ALA A 119 -7.29 12.34 12.51
N ARG A 120 -6.73 12.34 13.72
CA ARG A 120 -7.46 12.69 14.95
C ARG A 120 -7.97 14.12 14.97
N PHE A 121 -7.21 15.08 14.40
CA PHE A 121 -7.54 16.50 14.44
C PHE A 121 -8.18 17.05 13.16
N ALA A 122 -8.05 16.35 12.04
CA ALA A 122 -8.74 16.72 10.81
C ALA A 122 -10.24 16.39 10.90
N THR A 123 -11.10 17.23 10.30
CA THR A 123 -12.55 16.98 10.15
C THR A 123 -12.90 16.43 8.76
N ILE A 124 -11.90 16.24 7.93
CA ILE A 124 -11.98 15.69 6.56
C ILE A 124 -11.22 14.37 6.50
N PRO A 125 -11.48 13.48 5.52
CA PRO A 125 -10.77 12.21 5.36
C PRO A 125 -9.25 12.36 5.27
N VAL A 126 -8.54 11.47 5.96
CA VAL A 126 -7.09 11.31 5.88
C VAL A 126 -6.73 9.94 5.29
N ILE A 127 -5.85 9.95 4.30
CA ILE A 127 -5.37 8.76 3.60
C ILE A 127 -3.87 8.61 3.84
N ASN A 128 -3.46 7.46 4.36
CA ASN A 128 -2.05 7.10 4.46
C ASN A 128 -1.50 6.67 3.10
N GLY A 129 -0.69 7.53 2.49
CA GLY A 129 0.03 7.23 1.25
C GLY A 129 1.22 6.30 1.43
N LEU A 130 1.85 6.32 2.59
CA LEU A 130 2.92 5.45 3.11
C LEU A 130 3.47 6.01 4.41
N THR A 131 3.78 5.11 5.35
CA THR A 131 4.68 5.38 6.49
C THR A 131 5.75 4.28 6.58
N ASP A 132 6.67 4.37 7.54
CA ASP A 132 7.62 3.29 7.82
C ASP A 132 6.95 2.06 8.44
N LEU A 133 5.74 2.22 9.00
CA LEU A 133 4.97 1.12 9.57
C LEU A 133 4.18 0.34 8.51
N THR A 134 3.52 1.03 7.56
CA THR A 134 2.63 0.36 6.59
C THR A 134 2.49 1.14 5.28
N HIS A 135 2.23 0.42 4.19
CA HIS A 135 1.94 0.97 2.85
C HIS A 135 0.60 0.45 2.31
N PRO A 136 -0.53 0.86 2.93
CA PRO A 136 -1.83 0.24 2.67
C PRO A 136 -2.32 0.42 1.23
N CYS A 137 -2.09 1.59 0.61
CA CYS A 137 -2.48 1.85 -0.78
C CYS A 137 -1.77 0.95 -1.79
N GLN A 138 -0.53 0.51 -1.49
CA GLN A 138 0.20 -0.41 -2.35
C GLN A 138 -0.40 -1.80 -2.26
N VAL A 139 -0.51 -2.35 -1.06
CA VAL A 139 -0.98 -3.73 -0.89
C VAL A 139 -2.44 -3.89 -1.32
N LEU A 140 -3.29 -2.86 -1.22
CA LEU A 140 -4.61 -2.90 -1.87
C LEU A 140 -4.51 -3.07 -3.39
N ALA A 141 -3.56 -2.40 -4.04
CA ALA A 141 -3.37 -2.55 -5.50
C ALA A 141 -2.78 -3.93 -5.85
N ASP A 142 -1.90 -4.46 -5.00
CA ASP A 142 -1.34 -5.81 -5.14
C ASP A 142 -2.46 -6.86 -5.08
N ILE A 143 -3.33 -6.78 -4.08
CA ILE A 143 -4.48 -7.70 -3.92
C ILE A 143 -5.48 -7.54 -5.07
N PHE A 144 -5.71 -6.32 -5.53
CA PHE A 144 -6.54 -6.09 -6.72
C PHE A 144 -5.92 -6.73 -7.97
N THR A 145 -4.59 -6.70 -8.11
CA THR A 145 -3.86 -7.39 -9.16
C THR A 145 -4.00 -8.92 -9.02
N VAL A 146 -3.89 -9.45 -7.82
CA VAL A 146 -4.17 -10.86 -7.53
C VAL A 146 -5.60 -11.25 -7.96
N LYS A 147 -6.60 -10.41 -7.61
CA LYS A 147 -8.00 -10.64 -8.01
C LYS A 147 -8.16 -10.66 -9.52
N GLU A 148 -7.50 -9.77 -10.25
CA GLU A 148 -7.57 -9.73 -11.72
C GLU A 148 -6.86 -10.92 -12.39
N GLN A 149 -5.67 -11.28 -11.90
CA GLN A 149 -4.82 -12.29 -12.55
C GLN A 149 -5.19 -13.72 -12.15
N LEU A 150 -5.64 -13.95 -10.92
CA LEU A 150 -5.88 -15.27 -10.35
C LEU A 150 -7.35 -15.53 -9.98
N GLY A 151 -8.25 -14.59 -10.26
CA GLY A 151 -9.69 -14.71 -10.02
C GLY A 151 -10.12 -14.44 -8.57
N GLY A 152 -9.19 -14.14 -7.67
CA GLY A 152 -9.43 -13.87 -6.25
C GLY A 152 -8.25 -14.30 -5.39
N TRP A 153 -8.35 -14.05 -4.10
CA TRP A 153 -7.35 -14.43 -3.09
C TRP A 153 -7.77 -15.66 -2.25
N GLU A 154 -9.01 -16.10 -2.37
CA GLU A 154 -9.53 -17.24 -1.62
C GLU A 154 -8.75 -18.52 -1.97
N GLY A 155 -8.24 -19.17 -0.91
CA GLY A 155 -7.43 -20.38 -1.06
C GLY A 155 -6.06 -20.14 -1.71
N LYS A 156 -5.65 -18.90 -1.88
CA LYS A 156 -4.33 -18.57 -2.41
C LYS A 156 -3.30 -18.47 -1.28
N ARG A 157 -2.08 -18.88 -1.62
CA ARG A 157 -0.90 -18.71 -0.81
C ARG A 157 -0.08 -17.56 -1.40
N ILE A 158 0.21 -16.57 -0.57
CA ILE A 158 1.03 -15.42 -0.93
C ILE A 158 2.35 -15.54 -0.17
N ALA A 159 3.46 -15.47 -0.88
CA ALA A 159 4.80 -15.45 -0.32
C ALA A 159 5.38 -14.04 -0.39
N TRP A 160 5.89 -13.57 0.73
CA TRP A 160 6.75 -12.41 0.84
C TRP A 160 8.19 -12.87 1.05
N VAL A 161 9.16 -12.29 0.33
CA VAL A 161 10.58 -12.61 0.47
C VAL A 161 11.36 -11.31 0.62
N GLY A 162 11.99 -11.07 1.76
CA GLY A 162 12.80 -9.89 1.99
C GLY A 162 12.62 -9.24 3.36
N ASP A 163 12.79 -7.93 3.44
CA ASP A 163 12.69 -7.16 4.68
C ASP A 163 11.27 -7.17 5.25
N GLY A 164 11.14 -7.38 6.56
CA GLY A 164 9.87 -7.25 7.31
C GLY A 164 9.42 -5.80 7.43
N ASN A 165 9.52 -5.03 6.37
CA ASN A 165 9.27 -3.61 6.29
C ASN A 165 7.77 -3.25 6.25
N ASN A 166 7.46 -2.01 5.88
CA ASN A 166 6.09 -1.51 5.79
C ASN A 166 5.22 -2.24 4.75
N MET A 167 5.82 -2.84 3.71
CA MET A 167 5.09 -3.68 2.76
C MET A 167 4.68 -5.01 3.41
N ALA A 168 5.62 -5.69 4.07
CA ALA A 168 5.35 -6.92 4.82
C ALA A 168 4.27 -6.69 5.89
N ASN A 169 4.33 -5.57 6.61
CA ASN A 169 3.33 -5.19 7.60
C ASN A 169 1.94 -4.97 6.97
N ALA A 170 1.86 -4.32 5.81
CA ALA A 170 0.60 -4.13 5.10
C ALA A 170 0.03 -5.46 4.56
N TRP A 171 0.87 -6.41 4.15
CA TRP A 171 0.44 -7.77 3.80
C TRP A 171 -0.14 -8.52 5.01
N LEU A 172 0.44 -8.36 6.21
CA LEU A 172 -0.11 -8.91 7.46
C LEU A 172 -1.49 -8.32 7.78
N GLU A 173 -1.67 -7.00 7.61
CA GLU A 173 -2.97 -6.34 7.75
C GLU A 173 -4.00 -6.94 6.78
N ALA A 174 -3.61 -7.11 5.52
CA ALA A 174 -4.47 -7.68 4.49
C ALA A 174 -4.85 -9.14 4.78
N ALA A 175 -3.90 -9.96 5.21
CA ALA A 175 -4.17 -11.35 5.59
C ALA A 175 -5.15 -11.43 6.77
N THR A 176 -5.05 -10.50 7.73
CA THR A 176 -5.96 -10.41 8.88
C THR A 176 -7.41 -10.18 8.43
N VAL A 177 -7.63 -9.29 7.44
CA VAL A 177 -8.98 -8.92 6.98
C VAL A 177 -9.54 -9.90 5.95
N LEU A 178 -8.71 -10.39 5.04
CA LEU A 178 -9.13 -11.15 3.86
C LEU A 178 -9.00 -12.66 4.01
N GLY A 179 -8.15 -13.15 4.94
CA GLY A 179 -8.08 -14.56 5.32
C GLY A 179 -7.36 -15.46 4.31
N PHE A 180 -6.45 -14.95 3.49
CA PHE A 180 -5.57 -15.77 2.65
C PHE A 180 -4.36 -16.29 3.43
N GLU A 181 -3.70 -17.34 2.92
CA GLU A 181 -2.44 -17.83 3.51
C GLU A 181 -1.29 -16.90 3.14
N LEU A 182 -0.58 -16.37 4.15
CA LEU A 182 0.58 -15.52 3.97
C LEU A 182 1.82 -16.15 4.62
N ARG A 183 2.88 -16.30 3.84
CA ARG A 183 4.19 -16.76 4.31
C ARG A 183 5.22 -15.68 4.06
N LEU A 184 5.94 -15.30 5.11
CA LEU A 184 6.97 -14.29 5.03
C LEU A 184 8.34 -14.94 5.30
N ALA A 185 9.25 -14.83 4.34
CA ALA A 185 10.66 -15.14 4.54
C ALA A 185 11.41 -13.85 4.80
N CYS A 186 11.87 -13.68 6.03
CA CYS A 186 12.64 -12.50 6.47
C CYS A 186 13.92 -12.96 7.16
N PRO A 187 15.09 -12.32 6.91
CA PRO A 187 16.29 -12.64 7.66
C PRO A 187 16.15 -12.32 9.14
N GLU A 188 16.92 -13.00 9.99
CA GLU A 188 17.06 -12.65 11.40
C GLU A 188 17.36 -11.15 11.58
N MET A 189 16.74 -10.50 12.56
CA MET A 189 16.78 -9.06 12.84
C MET A 189 16.01 -8.16 11.84
N PHE A 190 15.36 -8.75 10.83
CA PHE A 190 14.57 -8.03 9.83
C PHE A 190 13.13 -8.57 9.74
N GLU A 191 12.62 -9.09 10.86
CA GLU A 191 11.26 -9.59 10.95
C GLU A 191 10.24 -8.43 10.88
N PRO A 192 9.00 -8.72 10.47
CA PRO A 192 7.94 -7.73 10.45
C PRO A 192 7.57 -7.24 11.86
N ASN A 193 6.83 -6.14 11.93
CA ASN A 193 6.35 -5.58 13.19
C ASN A 193 5.60 -6.64 14.01
N ILE A 194 6.07 -6.90 15.23
CA ILE A 194 5.55 -7.97 16.09
C ILE A 194 4.05 -7.82 16.40
N ALA A 195 3.55 -6.60 16.58
CA ALA A 195 2.13 -6.39 16.87
C ALA A 195 1.24 -6.73 15.65
N LYS A 196 1.70 -6.41 14.43
CA LYS A 196 1.03 -6.78 13.19
C LYS A 196 1.06 -8.29 12.97
N TYR A 197 2.20 -8.93 13.22
CA TYR A 197 2.34 -10.38 13.12
C TYR A 197 1.42 -11.11 14.11
N GLU A 198 1.43 -10.73 15.39
CA GLU A 198 0.59 -11.35 16.41
C GLU A 198 -0.91 -11.12 16.15
N ALA A 199 -1.29 -10.00 15.55
CA ALA A 199 -2.66 -9.79 15.12
C ALA A 199 -3.06 -10.73 13.98
N ALA A 200 -2.22 -10.83 12.95
CA ALA A 200 -2.45 -11.69 11.79
C ALA A 200 -2.41 -13.19 12.14
N LYS A 201 -1.52 -13.61 13.04
CA LYS A 201 -1.39 -14.99 13.50
C LYS A 201 -2.68 -15.54 14.13
N LYS A 202 -3.51 -14.67 14.70
CA LYS A 202 -4.81 -15.08 15.26
C LYS A 202 -5.77 -15.60 14.19
N THR A 203 -5.54 -15.30 12.93
CA THR A 203 -6.32 -15.83 11.79
C THR A 203 -5.92 -17.28 11.45
N GLY A 204 -4.78 -17.75 11.94
CA GLY A 204 -4.21 -19.06 11.64
C GLY A 204 -3.60 -19.21 10.24
N CYS A 205 -3.57 -18.13 9.43
CA CYS A 205 -3.15 -18.17 8.03
C CYS A 205 -1.76 -17.56 7.77
N VAL A 206 -0.98 -17.26 8.82
CA VAL A 206 0.30 -16.53 8.66
C VAL A 206 1.46 -17.32 9.26
N MET A 207 2.56 -17.40 8.50
CA MET A 207 3.84 -17.99 8.91
C MET A 207 4.99 -17.02 8.62
N VAL A 208 5.98 -16.97 9.50
CA VAL A 208 7.26 -16.31 9.29
C VAL A 208 8.37 -17.35 9.38
N THR A 209 9.32 -17.29 8.46
CA THR A 209 10.50 -18.18 8.37
C THR A 209 11.72 -17.37 7.95
N GLU A 210 12.91 -17.94 8.13
CA GLU A 210 14.17 -17.40 7.59
C GLU A 210 14.57 -18.07 6.26
N VAL A 211 13.76 -19.01 5.76
CA VAL A 211 14.05 -19.85 4.59
C VAL A 211 13.12 -19.44 3.44
N PRO A 212 13.62 -18.72 2.40
CA PRO A 212 12.81 -18.29 1.26
C PRO A 212 12.06 -19.42 0.55
N GLU A 213 12.70 -20.59 0.44
CA GLU A 213 12.14 -21.77 -0.21
C GLU A 213 10.87 -22.25 0.50
N GLU A 214 10.84 -22.25 1.83
CA GLU A 214 9.66 -22.63 2.63
C GLU A 214 8.47 -21.67 2.42
N ALA A 215 8.76 -20.39 2.27
CA ALA A 215 7.72 -19.40 2.00
C ALA A 215 7.15 -19.55 0.59
N VAL A 216 8.02 -19.77 -0.39
CA VAL A 216 7.66 -19.76 -1.82
C VAL A 216 7.08 -21.09 -2.27
N GLU A 217 7.35 -22.22 -1.60
CA GLU A 217 6.85 -23.55 -2.00
C GLU A 217 5.34 -23.56 -2.22
N GLY A 218 4.94 -23.78 -3.48
CA GLY A 218 3.54 -23.83 -3.93
C GLY A 218 2.79 -22.49 -3.77
N ALA A 219 3.49 -21.36 -3.62
CA ALA A 219 2.88 -20.03 -3.57
C ALA A 219 2.25 -19.65 -4.91
N HIS A 220 1.11 -18.99 -4.87
CA HIS A 220 0.42 -18.47 -6.07
C HIS A 220 0.86 -17.04 -6.40
N VAL A 221 1.42 -16.34 -5.43
CA VAL A 221 1.97 -15.00 -5.56
C VAL A 221 3.31 -14.98 -4.83
N VAL A 222 4.35 -14.46 -5.49
CA VAL A 222 5.63 -14.15 -4.87
C VAL A 222 5.83 -12.65 -4.94
N ASN A 223 6.04 -12.02 -3.80
CA ASN A 223 6.22 -10.57 -3.69
C ASN A 223 7.51 -10.26 -2.93
N THR A 224 8.20 -9.21 -3.36
CA THR A 224 9.40 -8.69 -2.68
C THR A 224 9.47 -7.17 -2.81
N ASP A 225 10.39 -6.56 -2.09
CA ASP A 225 10.72 -5.14 -2.15
C ASP A 225 12.23 -4.95 -1.93
N VAL A 226 12.73 -3.75 -2.18
CA VAL A 226 14.14 -3.40 -1.97
C VAL A 226 14.60 -3.72 -0.54
N TRP A 227 15.81 -4.22 -0.40
CA TRP A 227 16.38 -4.55 0.92
C TRP A 227 16.72 -3.30 1.76
N ALA A 228 17.02 -2.18 1.11
CA ALA A 228 17.25 -0.89 1.76
C ALA A 228 16.23 0.11 1.24
N SER A 229 15.28 0.50 2.08
CA SER A 229 14.29 1.51 1.76
C SER A 229 14.88 2.92 1.78
N MET A 230 14.14 3.90 1.24
CA MET A 230 14.54 5.32 1.26
C MET A 230 14.81 5.79 2.70
N GLY A 231 15.99 6.35 2.92
CA GLY A 231 16.48 6.79 4.23
C GLY A 231 17.36 5.78 4.95
N GLN A 232 17.57 4.59 4.38
CA GLN A 232 18.42 3.52 4.93
C GLN A 232 19.69 3.28 4.10
N GLU A 233 20.07 4.22 3.24
CA GLU A 233 21.19 4.09 2.32
C GLU A 233 22.53 3.89 3.05
N ALA A 234 22.68 4.42 4.27
CA ALA A 234 23.87 4.23 5.11
C ALA A 234 24.02 2.77 5.59
N GLU A 235 22.97 1.98 5.61
CA GLU A 235 22.94 0.58 6.03
C GLU A 235 23.02 -0.40 4.85
N ALA A 236 23.06 0.09 3.62
CA ALA A 236 22.89 -0.73 2.41
C ALA A 236 23.86 -1.91 2.32
N GLU A 237 25.14 -1.74 2.72
CA GLU A 237 26.13 -2.81 2.68
C GLU A 237 25.84 -3.90 3.74
N ALA A 238 25.50 -3.51 4.95
CA ALA A 238 25.12 -4.43 6.02
C ALA A 238 23.87 -5.23 5.63
N ARG A 239 22.89 -4.55 5.05
CA ARG A 239 21.65 -5.17 4.54
C ARG A 239 21.94 -6.15 3.41
N ARG A 240 22.77 -5.80 2.41
CA ARG A 240 23.16 -6.76 1.35
C ARG A 240 23.80 -8.03 1.91
N ASN A 241 24.54 -7.94 3.02
CA ASN A 241 25.13 -9.11 3.67
C ASN A 241 24.08 -9.94 4.41
N ALA A 242 23.16 -9.32 5.11
CA ALA A 242 22.07 -10.00 5.84
C ALA A 242 21.07 -10.68 4.89
N PHE A 243 20.81 -10.08 3.73
CA PHE A 243 19.84 -10.57 2.74
C PHE A 243 20.45 -11.54 1.71
N LYS A 244 21.67 -12.05 1.90
CA LYS A 244 22.23 -13.11 1.05
C LYS A 244 21.32 -14.34 1.09
N GLY A 245 20.87 -14.80 -0.10
CA GLY A 245 19.94 -15.91 -0.24
C GLY A 245 18.46 -15.49 -0.33
N PHE A 246 18.13 -14.21 -0.17
CA PHE A 246 16.77 -13.69 -0.28
C PHE A 246 16.46 -13.06 -1.65
N THR A 247 17.31 -13.27 -2.63
CA THR A 247 17.03 -12.84 -4.01
C THR A 247 15.94 -13.70 -4.62
N VAL A 248 14.89 -13.09 -5.12
CA VAL A 248 13.87 -13.78 -5.94
C VAL A 248 14.43 -13.97 -7.35
N ASP A 249 14.94 -15.15 -7.60
CA ASP A 249 15.46 -15.59 -8.88
C ASP A 249 14.58 -16.66 -9.54
N ARG A 250 14.99 -17.15 -10.71
CA ARG A 250 14.26 -18.18 -11.43
C ARG A 250 14.20 -19.50 -10.68
N ASP A 251 15.22 -19.84 -9.89
CA ASP A 251 15.25 -21.13 -9.19
C ASP A 251 14.30 -21.10 -8.00
N LEU A 252 14.23 -19.99 -7.28
CA LEU A 252 13.23 -19.79 -6.24
C LEU A 252 11.80 -19.77 -6.83
N MET A 253 11.58 -19.09 -7.95
CA MET A 253 10.27 -19.04 -8.64
C MET A 253 9.80 -20.43 -9.14
N LYS A 254 10.69 -21.38 -9.42
CA LYS A 254 10.31 -22.76 -9.77
C LYS A 254 9.64 -23.54 -8.64
N LEU A 255 9.84 -23.14 -7.40
CA LEU A 255 9.21 -23.75 -6.23
C LEU A 255 7.76 -23.30 -6.05
N ALA A 256 7.40 -22.17 -6.62
CA ALA A 256 6.05 -21.64 -6.61
C ALA A 256 5.11 -22.45 -7.51
N ASP A 257 3.79 -22.20 -7.41
CA ASP A 257 2.82 -22.77 -8.35
C ASP A 257 3.23 -22.40 -9.80
N PRO A 258 3.12 -23.31 -10.77
CA PRO A 258 3.49 -23.02 -12.16
C PRO A 258 2.76 -21.82 -12.79
N LYS A 259 1.61 -21.43 -12.24
CA LYS A 259 0.83 -20.24 -12.63
C LYS A 259 1.05 -19.05 -11.69
N ALA A 260 2.02 -19.14 -10.79
CA ALA A 260 2.31 -18.05 -9.86
C ALA A 260 2.64 -16.76 -10.59
N ILE A 261 2.22 -15.66 -9.99
CA ILE A 261 2.60 -14.31 -10.44
C ILE A 261 3.65 -13.71 -9.52
N PHE A 262 4.51 -12.88 -10.08
CA PHE A 262 5.50 -12.08 -9.36
C PHE A 262 5.03 -10.63 -9.26
N LEU A 263 5.14 -10.03 -8.06
CA LEU A 263 4.79 -8.64 -7.74
C LEU A 263 5.99 -7.91 -7.12
N HIS A 264 6.06 -6.60 -7.34
CA HIS A 264 7.06 -5.70 -6.74
C HIS A 264 6.58 -4.25 -6.83
N CYS A 265 6.53 -3.56 -5.70
CA CYS A 265 6.01 -2.19 -5.62
C CYS A 265 6.83 -1.14 -6.39
N LEU A 266 8.03 -1.48 -6.84
CA LEU A 266 8.99 -0.60 -7.50
C LEU A 266 9.42 0.63 -6.64
N PRO A 267 10.67 1.15 -6.83
CA PRO A 267 11.68 0.72 -7.80
C PRO A 267 12.32 -0.62 -7.42
N ALA A 268 12.86 -1.37 -8.38
CA ALA A 268 13.54 -2.63 -8.15
C ALA A 268 15.04 -2.52 -8.45
N HIS A 269 15.86 -3.19 -7.63
CA HIS A 269 17.30 -3.32 -7.86
C HIS A 269 17.62 -4.71 -8.43
N ARG A 270 17.61 -4.79 -9.77
CA ARG A 270 17.93 -6.04 -10.46
C ARG A 270 19.32 -6.55 -10.09
N GLY A 271 19.36 -7.80 -9.61
CA GLY A 271 20.57 -8.44 -9.09
C GLY A 271 20.77 -8.29 -7.57
N GLU A 272 19.85 -7.57 -6.89
CA GLU A 272 19.75 -7.57 -5.43
C GLU A 272 18.52 -8.40 -5.02
N GLU A 273 17.38 -7.78 -4.68
CA GLU A 273 16.17 -8.49 -4.21
C GLU A 273 15.49 -9.32 -5.30
N VAL A 274 15.71 -9.00 -6.58
CA VAL A 274 15.11 -9.72 -7.71
C VAL A 274 16.05 -9.75 -8.91
N THR A 275 16.03 -10.84 -9.67
CA THR A 275 16.77 -10.94 -10.93
C THR A 275 15.99 -10.35 -12.11
N ALA A 276 16.70 -9.88 -13.15
CA ALA A 276 16.09 -9.28 -14.34
C ALA A 276 15.14 -10.24 -15.07
N ASP A 277 15.48 -11.51 -15.14
CA ASP A 277 14.67 -12.54 -15.83
C ASP A 277 13.38 -12.90 -15.08
N VAL A 278 13.29 -12.60 -13.79
CA VAL A 278 12.04 -12.70 -13.01
C VAL A 278 11.18 -11.46 -13.20
N ILE A 279 11.71 -10.27 -12.91
CA ILE A 279 10.91 -9.04 -12.95
C ILE A 279 10.46 -8.66 -14.37
N ASP A 280 11.27 -8.97 -15.38
CA ASP A 280 10.94 -8.75 -16.80
C ASP A 280 10.37 -10.03 -17.46
N GLY A 281 10.16 -11.09 -16.68
CA GLY A 281 9.73 -12.42 -17.14
C GLY A 281 8.22 -12.56 -17.30
N PRO A 282 7.75 -13.70 -17.83
CA PRO A 282 6.33 -13.91 -18.18
C PRO A 282 5.39 -14.02 -16.96
N GLN A 283 5.91 -14.33 -15.77
CA GLN A 283 5.14 -14.39 -14.53
C GLN A 283 5.00 -13.02 -13.85
N SER A 284 5.81 -12.04 -14.24
CA SER A 284 5.77 -10.69 -13.67
C SER A 284 4.45 -9.98 -13.99
N ARG A 285 3.90 -9.31 -12.98
CA ARG A 285 2.73 -8.44 -13.09
C ARG A 285 2.99 -7.06 -12.51
N VAL A 286 4.26 -6.67 -12.40
CA VAL A 286 4.67 -5.41 -11.78
C VAL A 286 4.11 -4.17 -12.50
N TRP A 287 3.88 -4.26 -13.81
CA TRP A 287 3.31 -3.16 -14.59
C TRP A 287 1.79 -3.08 -14.41
N ASP A 288 1.10 -4.21 -14.36
CA ASP A 288 -0.34 -4.28 -14.03
C ASP A 288 -0.58 -3.77 -12.61
N GLU A 289 0.26 -4.17 -11.65
CA GLU A 289 0.27 -3.71 -10.27
C GLU A 289 0.46 -2.19 -10.17
N ALA A 290 1.44 -1.65 -10.89
CA ALA A 290 1.71 -0.21 -10.95
C ALA A 290 0.52 0.57 -11.54
N GLU A 291 -0.13 0.06 -12.59
CA GLU A 291 -1.35 0.63 -13.15
C GLU A 291 -2.51 0.58 -12.14
N ASN A 292 -2.66 -0.54 -11.46
CA ASN A 292 -3.73 -0.76 -10.50
C ASN A 292 -3.67 0.20 -9.30
N ARG A 293 -2.50 0.77 -9.00
CA ARG A 293 -2.36 1.88 -8.04
C ARG A 293 -3.29 3.04 -8.37
N LEU A 294 -3.36 3.45 -9.64
CA LEU A 294 -4.25 4.53 -10.07
C LEU A 294 -5.72 4.18 -9.82
N HIS A 295 -6.14 2.98 -10.22
CA HIS A 295 -7.55 2.61 -10.17
C HIS A 295 -8.06 2.36 -8.76
N VAL A 296 -7.26 1.72 -7.91
CA VAL A 296 -7.58 1.50 -6.49
C VAL A 296 -7.60 2.83 -5.72
N GLN A 297 -6.63 3.71 -5.95
CA GLN A 297 -6.60 5.03 -5.32
C GLN A 297 -7.76 5.92 -5.77
N LYS A 298 -8.18 5.85 -7.04
CA LYS A 298 -9.42 6.51 -7.51
C LYS A 298 -10.63 6.00 -6.76
N ALA A 299 -10.78 4.68 -6.63
CA ALA A 299 -11.90 4.10 -5.90
C ALA A 299 -11.88 4.53 -4.43
N LEU A 300 -10.69 4.58 -3.80
CA LEU A 300 -10.52 5.06 -2.43
C LEU A 300 -10.93 6.53 -2.28
N LEU A 301 -10.46 7.41 -3.17
CA LEU A 301 -10.84 8.82 -3.18
C LEU A 301 -12.36 9.00 -3.35
N ALA A 302 -12.96 8.28 -4.30
CA ALA A 302 -14.41 8.33 -4.50
C ALA A 302 -15.19 7.79 -3.30
N THR A 303 -14.66 6.80 -2.58
CA THR A 303 -15.32 6.23 -1.38
C THR A 303 -15.27 7.18 -0.19
N LEU A 304 -14.15 7.88 0.00
CA LEU A 304 -13.89 8.69 1.20
C LEU A 304 -14.30 10.17 1.04
N MET A 305 -14.23 10.69 -0.18
CA MET A 305 -14.42 12.12 -0.45
C MET A 305 -15.70 12.44 -1.23
N SER A 306 -16.56 11.46 -1.52
CA SER A 306 -17.82 11.74 -2.25
C SER A 306 -18.80 12.59 -1.47
#